data_a7b99ec56b0baffe9f3611aaa5800138
#
_entry.id   a7b99ec56b0baffe9f3611aaa5800138
#
_cell.length_a   1.000
_cell.length_b   1.000
_cell.length_c   1.000
_cell.angle_alpha   90.00
_cell.angle_beta   90.00
_cell.angle_gamma   90.00
#
_symmetry.space_group_name_H-M   'P 1'
#
loop_
_entity.id
_entity.type
_entity.pdbx_description
1 polymer ?
#
loop_
_entity_poly.entity_id
_entity_poly.type
_entity_poly.pdbx_seq_one_letter_code
_entity_poly.pdbx_strand_id
1 'polypeptide(L)'
;MNNNIAEQSGVILSVRGSLMARIPHYILIDGRMVGIAKGRDIVIMMPPGNHAITIRSMYKFLESTTDVEVPDNGLRRVIYSDRDRLWNWIFNIDLVVWLLKTIFAADIPSPWGLIYEIVSDTILVAWIVRTWLIRKHFFNFTTA
;
A
#
# COMPACT_ATOMS: atom_id res chain seq x y z
N MET A 1 19.43 -32.19 27.16
CA MET A 1 18.50 -31.70 26.14
C MET A 1 18.77 -30.22 25.97
N ASN A 2 19.62 -29.88 24.99
CA ASN A 2 19.92 -28.48 24.69
C ASN A 2 18.73 -27.90 23.94
N ASN A 3 17.91 -27.11 24.65
CA ASN A 3 16.98 -26.20 24.02
C ASN A 3 17.77 -25.04 23.40
N ASN A 4 18.40 -25.29 22.27
CA ASN A 4 18.73 -24.23 21.35
C ASN A 4 17.38 -23.76 20.74
N ILE A 5 16.69 -22.91 21.51
CA ILE A 5 15.81 -21.93 20.90
C ILE A 5 16.79 -21.01 20.18
N ALA A 6 17.12 -21.35 18.95
CA ALA A 6 17.90 -20.50 18.08
C ALA A 6 17.22 -19.12 18.15
N GLU A 7 17.98 -18.15 18.56
CA GLU A 7 17.59 -16.75 18.61
C GLU A 7 17.01 -16.39 17.25
N GLN A 8 15.68 -16.31 17.21
CA GLN A 8 14.97 -16.21 15.94
C GLN A 8 15.01 -14.75 15.53
N SER A 9 15.81 -14.46 14.53
CA SER A 9 15.87 -13.15 13.89
C SER A 9 14.86 -13.05 12.76
N GLY A 10 14.26 -11.88 12.58
CA GLY A 10 13.28 -11.71 11.53
C GLY A 10 12.58 -10.37 11.56
N VAL A 11 11.56 -10.25 10.72
CA VAL A 11 10.77 -9.05 10.58
C VAL A 11 9.29 -9.37 10.73
N ILE A 12 8.58 -8.52 11.46
CA ILE A 12 7.11 -8.50 11.50
C ILE A 12 6.63 -7.41 10.55
N LEU A 13 6.02 -7.79 9.45
CA LEU A 13 5.40 -6.86 8.52
C LEU A 13 3.95 -6.62 8.93
N SER A 14 3.63 -5.37 9.23
CA SER A 14 2.28 -4.93 9.61
C SER A 14 1.73 -3.94 8.61
N VAL A 15 0.47 -4.10 8.21
CA VAL A 15 -0.23 -3.15 7.34
C VAL A 15 -1.00 -2.16 8.19
N ARG A 16 -0.82 -0.87 7.94
CA ARG A 16 -1.62 0.18 8.57
C ARG A 16 -2.73 0.65 7.63
N GLY A 17 -3.98 0.47 8.05
CA GLY A 17 -5.16 0.92 7.33
C GLY A 17 -6.11 -0.21 6.92
N SER A 18 -7.44 0.02 7.05
CA SER A 18 -8.45 -1.02 6.86
C SER A 18 -8.63 -1.47 5.40
N LEU A 19 -8.50 -0.57 4.44
CA LEU A 19 -8.64 -0.89 3.01
C LEU A 19 -7.42 -1.62 2.46
N MET A 20 -6.21 -1.15 2.81
CA MET A 20 -4.97 -1.80 2.41
C MET A 20 -4.84 -3.21 2.97
N ALA A 21 -5.36 -3.45 4.18
CA ALA A 21 -5.35 -4.76 4.80
C ALA A 21 -6.17 -5.82 4.04
N ARG A 22 -7.11 -5.41 3.21
CA ARG A 22 -7.97 -6.32 2.43
C ARG A 22 -7.40 -6.67 1.07
N ILE A 23 -6.53 -5.85 0.53
CA ILE A 23 -5.91 -6.06 -0.78
C ILE A 23 -4.63 -6.87 -0.59
N PRO A 24 -4.45 -7.98 -1.31
CA PRO A 24 -3.21 -8.74 -1.25
C PRO A 24 -2.03 -7.94 -1.80
N HIS A 25 -0.88 -8.01 -1.11
CA HIS A 25 0.39 -7.43 -1.54
C HIS A 25 1.45 -8.50 -1.65
N TYR A 26 2.27 -8.44 -2.69
CA TYR A 26 3.44 -9.29 -2.82
C TYR A 26 4.57 -8.76 -1.94
N ILE A 27 5.22 -9.67 -1.22
CA ILE A 27 6.39 -9.37 -0.41
C ILE A 27 7.62 -9.96 -1.09
N LEU A 28 8.60 -9.10 -1.34
CA LEU A 28 9.90 -9.52 -1.85
C LEU A 28 10.97 -9.15 -0.82
N ILE A 29 11.93 -10.04 -0.64
CA ILE A 29 13.13 -9.82 0.17
C ILE A 29 14.33 -10.02 -0.73
N ASP A 30 15.20 -9.03 -0.79
CA ASP A 30 16.39 -9.02 -1.66
C ASP A 30 16.05 -9.38 -3.12
N GLY A 31 14.89 -8.86 -3.60
CA GLY A 31 14.38 -9.09 -4.95
C GLY A 31 13.70 -10.44 -5.17
N ARG A 32 13.65 -11.33 -4.17
CA ARG A 32 12.98 -12.63 -4.28
C ARG A 32 11.61 -12.60 -3.62
N MET A 33 10.59 -13.06 -4.33
CA MET A 33 9.23 -13.15 -3.80
C MET A 33 9.17 -14.23 -2.71
N VAL A 34 8.77 -13.83 -1.50
CA VAL A 34 8.68 -14.72 -0.34
C VAL A 34 7.24 -15.02 0.07
N GLY A 35 6.28 -14.20 -0.34
CA GLY A 35 4.90 -14.43 0.02
C GLY A 35 3.94 -13.32 -0.40
N ILE A 36 2.69 -13.47 0.08
CA ILE A 36 1.61 -12.51 -0.13
C ILE A 36 1.06 -12.08 1.23
N ALA A 37 1.08 -10.79 1.50
CA ALA A 37 0.44 -10.20 2.67
C ALA A 37 -1.06 -10.00 2.40
N LYS A 38 -1.91 -10.48 3.28
CA LYS A 38 -3.36 -10.26 3.23
C LYS A 38 -3.90 -9.94 4.63
N GLY A 39 -3.87 -8.67 4.99
CA GLY A 39 -4.63 -8.14 6.12
C GLY A 39 -4.22 -8.55 7.52
N ARG A 40 -3.05 -9.17 7.73
CA ARG A 40 -2.54 -9.59 9.04
C ARG A 40 -1.05 -9.31 9.15
N ASP A 41 -0.58 -9.23 10.39
CA ASP A 41 0.86 -9.22 10.66
C ASP A 41 1.48 -10.52 10.14
N ILE A 42 2.54 -10.38 9.37
CA ILE A 42 3.28 -11.51 8.82
C ILE A 42 4.66 -11.52 9.45
N VAL A 43 5.02 -12.65 10.04
CA VAL A 43 6.36 -12.86 10.58
C VAL A 43 7.19 -13.57 9.51
N ILE A 44 8.31 -12.98 9.16
CA ILE A 44 9.26 -13.54 8.20
C ILE A 44 10.59 -13.73 8.91
N MET A 45 11.00 -14.99 9.04
CA MET A 45 12.30 -15.33 9.60
C MET A 45 13.37 -15.14 8.55
N MET A 46 14.42 -14.42 8.90
CA MET A 46 15.55 -14.15 8.01
C MET A 46 16.85 -13.98 8.84
N PRO A 47 18.00 -14.20 8.23
CA PRO A 47 19.28 -13.99 8.90
C PRO A 47 19.43 -12.52 9.36
N PRO A 48 20.19 -12.26 10.42
CA PRO A 48 20.52 -10.89 10.80
C PRO A 48 21.33 -10.20 9.70
N GLY A 49 21.17 -8.88 9.62
CA GLY A 49 21.83 -8.05 8.63
C GLY A 49 20.88 -7.10 7.90
N ASN A 50 21.40 -6.43 6.90
CA ASN A 50 20.61 -5.51 6.06
C ASN A 50 19.91 -6.25 4.93
N HIS A 51 18.59 -6.11 4.86
CA HIS A 51 17.75 -6.71 3.83
C HIS A 51 16.87 -5.67 3.16
N ALA A 52 16.76 -5.75 1.84
CA ALA A 52 15.84 -4.91 1.07
C ALA A 52 14.45 -5.55 1.04
N ILE A 53 13.49 -4.93 1.72
CA ILE A 53 12.10 -5.38 1.74
C ILE A 53 11.31 -4.56 0.72
N THR A 54 10.72 -5.23 -0.26
CA THR A 54 9.87 -4.62 -1.28
C THR A 54 8.43 -5.09 -1.10
N ILE A 55 7.52 -4.14 -0.98
CA ILE A 55 6.08 -4.39 -1.03
C ILE A 55 5.57 -3.97 -2.41
N ARG A 56 4.90 -4.89 -3.08
CA ARG A 56 4.37 -4.69 -4.43
C ARG A 56 2.86 -4.97 -4.44
N SER A 57 2.09 -4.06 -5.01
CA SER A 57 0.64 -4.27 -5.18
C SER A 57 0.34 -5.40 -6.16
N MET A 58 -0.89 -5.91 -6.15
CA MET A 58 -1.34 -6.88 -7.14
C MET A 58 -1.18 -6.39 -8.58
N TYR A 59 -1.28 -5.10 -8.80
CA TYR A 59 -1.12 -4.49 -10.12
C TYR A 59 0.33 -4.42 -10.61
N LYS A 60 1.29 -4.84 -9.78
CA LYS A 60 2.73 -4.96 -10.06
C LYS A 60 3.47 -3.66 -10.41
N PHE A 61 2.78 -2.58 -10.77
CA PHE A 61 3.41 -1.30 -11.09
C PHE A 61 3.56 -0.36 -9.88
N LEU A 62 2.81 -0.64 -8.78
CA LEU A 62 2.93 0.08 -7.52
C LEU A 62 3.80 -0.73 -6.57
N GLU A 63 4.97 -0.23 -6.28
CA GLU A 63 5.92 -0.87 -5.39
C GLU A 63 6.68 0.14 -4.55
N SER A 64 7.22 -0.31 -3.44
CA SER A 64 8.16 0.46 -2.64
C SER A 64 9.12 -0.47 -1.95
N THR A 65 10.37 -0.05 -1.90
CA THR A 65 11.45 -0.78 -1.26
C THR A 65 11.99 0.02 -0.09
N THR A 66 12.31 -0.66 0.99
CA THR A 66 13.00 -0.10 2.14
C THR A 66 14.07 -1.06 2.62
N ASP A 67 15.20 -0.53 3.05
CA ASP A 67 16.25 -1.30 3.69
C ASP A 67 15.94 -1.41 5.18
N VAL A 68 16.01 -2.63 5.69
CA VAL A 68 15.73 -2.95 7.09
C VAL A 68 16.89 -3.73 7.66
N GLU A 69 17.43 -3.22 8.75
CA GLU A 69 18.43 -3.94 9.53
C GLU A 69 17.72 -4.91 10.48
N VAL A 70 17.94 -6.19 10.26
CA VAL A 70 17.43 -7.28 11.10
C VAL A 70 18.41 -7.49 12.25
N PRO A 71 17.98 -7.42 13.51
CA PRO A 71 18.85 -7.61 14.65
C PRO A 71 19.32 -9.06 14.76
N ASP A 72 20.46 -9.26 15.39
CA ASP A 72 21.01 -10.61 15.67
C ASP A 72 20.03 -11.46 16.47
N ASN A 73 19.24 -10.83 17.33
CA ASN A 73 18.26 -11.48 18.18
C ASN A 73 16.95 -10.69 18.18
N GLY A 74 15.84 -11.37 17.90
CA GLY A 74 14.51 -10.80 17.98
C GLY A 74 13.91 -10.41 16.65
N LEU A 75 12.72 -9.83 16.73
CA LEU A 75 11.91 -9.47 15.56
C LEU A 75 11.80 -7.94 15.46
N ARG A 76 12.15 -7.40 14.30
CA ARG A 76 11.95 -5.99 14.00
C ARG A 76 10.59 -5.76 13.36
N ARG A 77 9.83 -4.82 13.89
CA ARG A 77 8.51 -4.49 13.30
C ARG A 77 8.67 -3.43 12.23
N VAL A 78 8.13 -3.73 11.05
CA VAL A 78 8.04 -2.81 9.91
C VAL A 78 6.57 -2.60 9.57
N ILE A 79 6.12 -1.37 9.72
CA ILE A 79 4.75 -0.98 9.40
C ILE A 79 4.78 -0.29 8.05
N TYR A 80 3.94 -0.73 7.12
CA TYR A 80 3.77 -0.04 5.86
C TYR A 80 2.34 0.47 5.67
N SER A 81 2.22 1.60 5.02
CA SER A 81 0.93 2.26 4.76
C SER A 81 0.94 2.92 3.39
N ASP A 82 -0.23 3.16 2.86
CA ASP A 82 -0.42 3.96 1.65
C ASP A 82 0.06 5.41 1.89
N ARG A 83 0.93 5.90 1.01
CA ARG A 83 1.48 7.26 1.09
C ARG A 83 0.44 8.33 0.85
N ASP A 84 -0.42 8.11 -0.13
CA ASP A 84 -1.37 9.12 -0.61
C ASP A 84 -2.81 8.82 -0.18
N ARG A 85 -2.98 8.43 1.08
CA ARG A 85 -4.29 8.07 1.64
C ARG A 85 -5.37 9.12 1.38
N LEU A 86 -5.04 10.41 1.52
CA LEU A 86 -6.00 11.50 1.30
C LEU A 86 -6.44 11.58 -0.17
N TRP A 87 -5.50 11.49 -1.11
CA TRP A 87 -5.78 11.52 -2.54
C TRP A 87 -6.60 10.32 -3.00
N ASN A 88 -6.27 9.13 -2.50
CA ASN A 88 -7.04 7.94 -2.79
C ASN A 88 -8.47 8.04 -2.22
N TRP A 89 -8.64 8.70 -1.09
CA TRP A 89 -9.96 8.91 -0.50
C TRP A 89 -10.80 9.91 -1.31
N ILE A 90 -10.21 11.04 -1.73
CA ILE A 90 -10.86 12.03 -2.60
C ILE A 90 -11.31 11.36 -3.92
N PHE A 91 -10.41 10.62 -4.55
CA PHE A 91 -10.72 9.88 -5.79
C PHE A 91 -11.86 8.86 -5.59
N ASN A 92 -11.83 8.09 -4.51
CA ASN A 92 -12.87 7.11 -4.23
C ASN A 92 -14.24 7.76 -4.00
N ILE A 93 -14.30 8.92 -3.33
CA ILE A 93 -15.56 9.66 -3.16
C ILE A 93 -16.07 10.15 -4.52
N ASP A 94 -15.21 10.76 -5.31
CA ASP A 94 -15.57 11.25 -6.65
C ASP A 94 -16.09 10.09 -7.52
N LEU A 95 -15.42 8.94 -7.51
CA LEU A 95 -15.85 7.75 -8.22
C LEU A 95 -17.23 7.25 -7.76
N VAL A 96 -17.51 7.26 -6.46
CA VAL A 96 -18.82 6.87 -5.93
C VAL A 96 -19.90 7.84 -6.37
N VAL A 97 -19.64 9.15 -6.31
CA VAL A 97 -20.58 10.19 -6.78
C VAL A 97 -20.85 10.05 -8.27
N TRP A 98 -19.81 9.82 -9.08
CA TRP A 98 -19.94 9.58 -10.50
C TRP A 98 -20.78 8.34 -10.82
N LEU A 99 -20.55 7.22 -10.10
CA LEU A 99 -21.32 6.00 -10.22
C LEU A 99 -22.79 6.22 -9.85
N LEU A 100 -23.08 6.91 -8.76
CA LEU A 100 -24.45 7.22 -8.35
C LEU A 100 -25.15 8.10 -9.37
N LYS A 101 -24.48 9.15 -9.88
CA LYS A 101 -25.00 9.99 -10.97
C LYS A 101 -25.38 9.14 -12.20
N THR A 102 -24.51 8.21 -12.58
CA THR A 102 -24.72 7.35 -13.76
C THR A 102 -25.87 6.36 -13.55
N ILE A 103 -25.92 5.68 -12.38
CA ILE A 103 -26.94 4.67 -12.09
C ILE A 103 -28.33 5.30 -11.97
N PHE A 104 -28.44 6.45 -11.32
CA PHE A 104 -29.72 7.12 -11.13
C PHE A 104 -30.11 8.04 -12.28
N ALA A 105 -29.29 8.11 -13.35
CA ALA A 105 -29.47 9.03 -14.47
C ALA A 105 -29.78 10.46 -13.99
N ALA A 106 -29.11 10.91 -12.94
CA ALA A 106 -29.37 12.20 -12.33
C ALA A 106 -28.78 13.32 -13.20
N ASP A 107 -29.67 14.06 -13.86
CA ASP A 107 -29.28 15.25 -14.60
C ASP A 107 -29.07 16.42 -13.64
N ILE A 108 -27.82 16.87 -13.53
CA ILE A 108 -27.49 18.07 -12.79
C ILE A 108 -27.67 19.27 -13.72
N PRO A 109 -28.57 20.25 -13.38
CA PRO A 109 -28.86 21.37 -14.27
C PRO A 109 -27.61 22.22 -14.52
N SER A 110 -27.51 22.74 -15.76
CA SER A 110 -26.46 23.69 -16.13
C SER A 110 -26.61 24.99 -15.30
N PRO A 111 -25.49 25.62 -14.83
CA PRO A 111 -24.07 25.31 -15.16
C PRO A 111 -23.41 24.28 -14.23
N TRP A 112 -24.08 23.82 -13.18
CA TRP A 112 -23.50 22.96 -12.15
C TRP A 112 -23.06 21.60 -12.67
N GLY A 113 -23.79 21.02 -13.63
CA GLY A 113 -23.42 19.77 -14.27
C GLY A 113 -22.08 19.87 -14.99
N LEU A 114 -21.87 20.93 -15.76
CA LEU A 114 -20.60 21.17 -16.45
C LEU A 114 -19.44 21.38 -15.48
N ILE A 115 -19.67 22.15 -14.41
CA ILE A 115 -18.64 22.38 -13.38
C ILE A 115 -18.24 21.06 -12.71
N TYR A 116 -19.23 20.21 -12.37
CA TYR A 116 -18.96 18.91 -11.78
C TYR A 116 -18.12 18.04 -12.72
N GLU A 117 -18.46 17.95 -14.01
CA GLU A 117 -17.71 17.14 -14.98
C GLU A 117 -16.26 17.60 -15.12
N ILE A 118 -16.03 18.89 -15.26
CA ILE A 118 -14.66 19.45 -15.33
C ILE A 118 -13.87 19.13 -14.05
N VAL A 119 -14.47 19.27 -12.88
CA VAL A 119 -13.81 18.98 -11.60
C VAL A 119 -13.50 17.49 -11.45
N SER A 120 -14.46 16.62 -11.76
CA SER A 120 -14.31 15.16 -11.69
C SER A 120 -13.23 14.66 -12.65
N ASP A 121 -13.23 15.11 -13.90
CA ASP A 121 -12.20 14.76 -14.88
C ASP A 121 -10.82 15.25 -14.44
N THR A 122 -10.75 16.45 -13.84
CA THR A 122 -9.49 17.00 -13.31
C THR A 122 -8.97 16.15 -12.15
N ILE A 123 -9.83 15.71 -11.23
CA ILE A 123 -9.46 14.82 -10.12
C ILE A 123 -8.94 13.49 -10.65
N LEU A 124 -9.62 12.90 -11.63
CA LEU A 124 -9.21 11.64 -12.26
C LEU A 124 -7.83 11.75 -12.90
N VAL A 125 -7.61 12.77 -13.73
CA VAL A 125 -6.33 12.98 -14.41
C VAL A 125 -5.22 13.25 -13.39
N ALA A 126 -5.45 14.10 -12.41
CA ALA A 126 -4.48 14.41 -11.37
C ALA A 126 -4.13 13.15 -10.56
N TRP A 127 -5.11 12.31 -10.23
CA TRP A 127 -4.88 11.06 -9.52
C TRP A 127 -4.05 10.07 -10.34
N ILE A 128 -4.34 9.90 -11.63
CA ILE A 128 -3.57 9.02 -12.53
C ILE A 128 -2.12 9.49 -12.63
N VAL A 129 -1.91 10.77 -12.93
CA VAL A 129 -0.56 11.34 -13.07
C VAL A 129 0.23 11.18 -11.76
N ARG A 130 -0.39 11.53 -10.62
CA ARG A 130 0.26 11.40 -9.32
C ARG A 130 0.61 9.96 -8.99
N THR A 131 -0.33 9.03 -9.17
CA THR A 131 -0.10 7.59 -8.93
C THR A 131 1.06 7.07 -9.80
N TRP A 132 1.13 7.52 -11.04
CA TRP A 132 2.22 7.14 -11.93
C TRP A 132 3.57 7.71 -11.50
N LEU A 133 3.61 8.95 -11.02
CA LEU A 133 4.82 9.59 -10.52
C LEU A 133 5.37 8.91 -9.26
N ILE A 134 4.49 8.50 -8.34
CA ILE A 134 4.90 7.88 -7.07
C ILE A 134 4.95 6.34 -7.12
N ARG A 135 4.76 5.72 -8.28
CA ARG A 135 4.61 4.26 -8.42
C ARG A 135 5.68 3.41 -7.74
N LYS A 136 6.92 3.89 -7.65
CA LYS A 136 8.04 3.21 -6.98
C LYS A 136 8.18 3.58 -5.50
N HIS A 137 7.42 4.55 -5.02
CA HIS A 137 7.42 5.04 -3.63
C HIS A 137 6.00 5.13 -3.10
N PHE A 138 5.14 4.21 -3.55
CA PHE A 138 3.71 4.24 -3.23
C PHE A 138 3.43 3.96 -1.76
N PHE A 139 4.24 3.12 -1.13
CA PHE A 139 4.10 2.78 0.28
C PHE A 139 5.10 3.55 1.14
N ASN A 140 4.63 4.03 2.28
CA ASN A 140 5.49 4.55 3.35
C ASN A 140 5.78 3.45 4.34
N PHE A 141 7.04 3.38 4.78
CA PHE A 141 7.49 2.45 5.80
C PHE A 141 7.82 3.20 7.08
N THR A 142 7.46 2.60 8.21
CA THR A 142 7.83 3.04 9.55
C THR A 142 8.37 1.85 10.31
N THR A 143 9.60 1.93 10.78
CA THR A 143 10.21 0.92 11.64
C THR A 143 9.93 1.27 13.11
N ALA A 144 9.50 0.31 13.88
CA ALA A 144 9.27 0.40 15.31
C ALA A 144 10.12 -0.63 16.06
#